data_74a6f9b679188b4ef7476c0effa9a524
#
_entry.id   74a6f9b679188b4ef7476c0effa9a524
#
_cell.length_a   1.000
_cell.length_b   1.000
_cell.length_c   1.000
_cell.angle_alpha   90.00
_cell.angle_beta   90.00
_cell.angle_gamma   90.00
#
_symmetry.space_group_name_H-M   'P 1'
#
loop_
_entity.id
_entity.type
_entity.pdbx_description
1 polymer ?
#
loop_
_entity_poly.entity_id
_entity_poly.type
_entity_poly.pdbx_seq_one_letter_code
_entity_poly.pdbx_strand_id
1 'polypeptide(L)'
;MKLRVMDYAYKHGDARRLYLNVTNKCTNRCSFCVRYRTEGLGGAILWGAEEPDLAKLQDAIHNQGAMEEFQEFIWCGYGEPTFRLDLIKEAASWLRSHGATIRLNTNGHACLIHGRDVLPELSQAVDDVSISLNAPNCQRYLQLCRPDLDSFPHRKGGSIDSRLFWDSMIDFLARSPRYFERTQASVVGYMLSIEEIDQSKSLAISLGVTQFRVR
;
A
#
# COMPACT_ATOMS: atom_id res chain seq x y z
N MET A 1 -18.89 -22.37 -10.50
CA MET A 1 -18.00 -21.90 -9.42
C MET A 1 -18.48 -20.49 -9.06
N LYS A 2 -19.06 -20.24 -7.88
CA LYS A 2 -19.43 -18.88 -7.46
C LYS A 2 -18.13 -18.06 -7.36
N LEU A 3 -18.06 -16.94 -8.08
CA LEU A 3 -17.00 -15.97 -7.92
C LEU A 3 -17.01 -15.54 -6.44
N ARG A 4 -15.92 -15.77 -5.71
CA ARG A 4 -15.77 -15.29 -4.35
C ARG A 4 -15.72 -13.76 -4.40
N VAL A 5 -16.60 -13.10 -3.66
CA VAL A 5 -16.54 -11.67 -3.41
C VAL A 5 -15.52 -11.46 -2.31
N MET A 6 -14.55 -10.56 -2.50
CA MET A 6 -13.60 -10.21 -1.46
C MET A 6 -14.22 -9.24 -0.46
N ASP A 7 -13.78 -9.29 0.78
CA ASP A 7 -14.12 -8.30 1.78
C ASP A 7 -13.35 -7.00 1.49
N TYR A 8 -14.08 -5.91 1.21
CA TYR A 8 -13.52 -4.61 0.88
C TYR A 8 -13.07 -3.82 2.11
N ALA A 9 -13.66 -4.13 3.28
CA ALA A 9 -13.27 -3.56 4.56
C ALA A 9 -13.16 -4.66 5.62
N TYR A 10 -12.12 -4.60 6.46
CA TYR A 10 -11.89 -5.62 7.49
C TYR A 10 -11.12 -5.06 8.69
N LYS A 11 -11.40 -5.62 9.88
CA LYS A 11 -10.66 -5.34 11.11
C LYS A 11 -9.49 -6.31 11.25
N HIS A 12 -8.33 -5.79 11.67
CA HIS A 12 -7.17 -6.61 11.99
C HIS A 12 -6.32 -5.94 13.08
N GLY A 13 -6.10 -6.65 14.19
CA GLY A 13 -5.41 -6.12 15.34
C GLY A 13 -6.25 -5.11 16.12
N ASP A 14 -5.93 -3.82 16.09
CA ASP A 14 -6.67 -2.77 16.80
C ASP A 14 -8.06 -2.57 16.16
N ALA A 15 -9.13 -2.75 16.94
CA ALA A 15 -10.52 -2.64 16.48
C ALA A 15 -10.92 -1.23 16.01
N ARG A 16 -10.17 -0.19 16.39
CA ARG A 16 -10.36 1.19 15.94
C ARG A 16 -9.74 1.50 14.59
N ARG A 17 -9.10 0.50 13.96
CA ARG A 17 -8.49 0.59 12.64
C ARG A 17 -9.26 -0.26 11.66
N LEU A 18 -9.66 0.35 10.56
CA LEU A 18 -10.33 -0.37 9.48
C LEU A 18 -9.45 -0.39 8.23
N TYR A 19 -9.18 -1.59 7.74
CA TYR A 19 -8.37 -1.82 6.55
C TYR A 19 -9.26 -1.90 5.32
N LEU A 20 -8.86 -1.24 4.23
CA LEU A 20 -9.61 -1.13 2.98
C LEU A 20 -8.87 -1.89 1.87
N ASN A 21 -9.42 -3.05 1.48
CA ASN A 21 -8.89 -3.93 0.45
C ASN A 21 -9.64 -3.72 -0.85
N VAL A 22 -9.08 -2.93 -1.77
CA VAL A 22 -9.81 -2.44 -2.95
C VAL A 22 -9.33 -3.03 -4.27
N THR A 23 -8.24 -3.79 -4.26
CA THR A 23 -7.69 -4.45 -5.44
C THR A 23 -6.78 -5.60 -5.07
N ASN A 24 -6.66 -6.58 -5.96
CA ASN A 24 -5.62 -7.61 -5.88
C ASN A 24 -4.48 -7.36 -6.90
N LYS A 25 -4.55 -6.29 -7.71
CA LYS A 25 -3.45 -5.89 -8.60
C LYS A 25 -2.27 -5.38 -7.80
N CYS A 26 -1.07 -5.79 -8.15
CA CYS A 26 0.16 -5.33 -7.52
C CYS A 26 1.31 -5.39 -8.51
N THR A 27 2.19 -4.40 -8.49
CA THR A 27 3.39 -4.36 -9.31
C THR A 27 4.52 -5.25 -8.78
N ASN A 28 4.33 -5.94 -7.64
CA ASN A 28 5.31 -6.82 -7.02
C ASN A 28 4.73 -8.23 -6.77
N ARG A 29 5.61 -9.24 -6.83
CA ARG A 29 5.37 -10.63 -6.41
C ARG A 29 6.29 -11.01 -5.25
N CYS A 30 6.25 -10.22 -4.17
CA CYS A 30 7.15 -10.38 -3.02
C CYS A 30 7.15 -11.82 -2.49
N SER A 31 8.36 -12.37 -2.24
CA SER A 31 8.54 -13.74 -1.73
C SER A 31 7.93 -13.96 -0.34
N PHE A 32 7.77 -12.88 0.42
CA PHE A 32 7.19 -12.86 1.76
C PHE A 32 5.71 -12.44 1.80
N CYS A 33 5.07 -12.18 0.64
CA CYS A 33 3.74 -11.62 0.61
C CYS A 33 2.71 -12.57 1.22
N VAL A 34 1.96 -12.07 2.20
CA VAL A 34 0.95 -12.84 2.92
C VAL A 34 -0.14 -13.38 2.01
N ARG A 35 -0.44 -12.69 0.89
CA ARG A 35 -1.46 -13.11 -0.09
C ARG A 35 -1.21 -14.49 -0.71
N TYR A 36 0.05 -14.97 -0.69
CA TYR A 36 0.40 -16.32 -1.19
C TYR A 36 0.40 -17.38 -0.09
N ARG A 37 0.12 -16.99 1.15
CA ARG A 37 0.16 -17.90 2.32
C ARG A 37 -1.21 -18.08 2.96
N THR A 38 -2.11 -17.12 2.80
CA THR A 38 -3.45 -17.13 3.39
C THR A 38 -4.48 -16.62 2.40
N GLU A 39 -5.74 -17.07 2.55
CA GLU A 39 -6.86 -16.54 1.76
C GLU A 39 -7.35 -15.20 2.27
N GLY A 40 -7.00 -14.83 3.51
CA GLY A 40 -7.44 -13.60 4.16
C GLY A 40 -6.74 -13.34 5.48
N LEU A 41 -7.14 -12.28 6.15
CA LEU A 41 -6.62 -11.82 7.44
C LEU A 41 -7.78 -11.47 8.37
N GLY A 42 -7.65 -11.79 9.67
CA GLY A 42 -8.68 -11.42 10.66
C GLY A 42 -10.06 -12.03 10.41
N GLY A 43 -10.14 -13.15 9.69
CA GLY A 43 -11.41 -13.78 9.29
C GLY A 43 -11.98 -13.26 7.96
N ALA A 44 -11.45 -12.16 7.41
CA ALA A 44 -11.87 -11.61 6.12
C ALA A 44 -11.24 -12.35 4.94
N ILE A 45 -11.99 -12.51 3.86
CA ILE A 45 -11.51 -13.05 2.58
C ILE A 45 -11.01 -11.90 1.72
N LEU A 46 -9.70 -11.86 1.41
CA LEU A 46 -9.10 -10.73 0.69
C LEU A 46 -8.84 -11.00 -0.79
N TRP A 47 -9.06 -12.24 -1.26
CA TRP A 47 -9.04 -12.59 -2.67
C TRP A 47 -10.42 -12.49 -3.30
N GLY A 48 -10.52 -11.78 -4.44
CA GLY A 48 -11.75 -11.71 -5.24
C GLY A 48 -11.48 -11.16 -6.63
N ALA A 49 -12.44 -11.38 -7.52
CA ALA A 49 -12.35 -10.96 -8.93
C ALA A 49 -12.91 -9.54 -9.16
N GLU A 50 -13.75 -9.06 -8.24
CA GLU A 50 -14.44 -7.79 -8.40
C GLU A 50 -13.82 -6.72 -7.50
N GLU A 51 -13.49 -5.58 -8.08
CA GLU A 51 -13.02 -4.38 -7.36
C GLU A 51 -14.23 -3.50 -7.00
N PRO A 52 -14.27 -2.88 -5.79
CA PRO A 52 -15.41 -2.05 -5.40
C PRO A 52 -15.43 -0.71 -6.14
N ASP A 53 -16.61 -0.17 -6.35
CA ASP A 53 -16.87 1.24 -6.50
C ASP A 53 -17.06 1.90 -5.10
N LEU A 54 -17.32 3.21 -5.07
CA LEU A 54 -17.51 3.93 -3.80
C LEU A 54 -18.69 3.39 -2.99
N ALA A 55 -19.82 3.09 -3.62
CA ALA A 55 -21.01 2.61 -2.94
C ALA A 55 -20.77 1.27 -2.26
N LYS A 56 -20.16 0.31 -2.97
CA LYS A 56 -19.78 -0.99 -2.40
C LYS A 56 -18.77 -0.87 -1.26
N LEU A 57 -17.84 0.07 -1.37
CA LEU A 57 -16.87 0.34 -0.30
C LEU A 57 -17.55 0.92 0.92
N GLN A 58 -18.46 1.87 0.76
CA GLN A 58 -19.25 2.46 1.85
C GLN A 58 -20.09 1.40 2.56
N ASP A 59 -20.80 0.57 1.82
CA ASP A 59 -21.57 -0.56 2.37
C ASP A 59 -20.68 -1.52 3.16
N ALA A 60 -19.51 -1.85 2.63
CA ALA A 60 -18.55 -2.72 3.31
C ALA A 60 -18.05 -2.12 4.63
N ILE A 61 -17.78 -0.81 4.66
CA ILE A 61 -17.35 -0.09 5.86
C ILE A 61 -18.50 -0.08 6.91
N HIS A 62 -19.71 0.30 6.51
CA HIS A 62 -20.87 0.31 7.42
C HIS A 62 -21.17 -1.07 8.02
N ASN A 63 -20.93 -2.15 7.27
CA ASN A 63 -21.07 -3.52 7.78
C ASN A 63 -20.04 -3.90 8.85
N GLN A 64 -18.97 -3.11 9.04
CA GLN A 64 -17.96 -3.33 10.08
C GLN A 64 -18.28 -2.64 11.40
N GLY A 65 -19.16 -1.63 11.41
CA GLY A 65 -19.57 -0.87 12.60
C GLY A 65 -19.90 0.58 12.28
N ALA A 66 -20.18 1.36 13.31
CA ALA A 66 -20.41 2.78 13.18
C ALA A 66 -19.10 3.51 12.81
N MET A 67 -19.20 4.53 11.98
CA MET A 67 -18.03 5.26 11.47
C MET A 67 -17.19 5.89 12.61
N GLU A 68 -17.87 6.33 13.66
CA GLU A 68 -17.29 6.99 14.84
C GLU A 68 -16.43 6.04 15.70
N GLU A 69 -16.57 4.73 15.51
CA GLU A 69 -15.75 3.73 16.19
C GLU A 69 -14.33 3.69 15.60
N PHE A 70 -14.14 4.17 14.35
CA PHE A 70 -12.88 4.08 13.65
C PHE A 70 -12.09 5.39 13.79
N GLN A 71 -10.84 5.28 14.24
CA GLN A 71 -9.90 6.38 14.32
C GLN A 71 -8.98 6.47 13.10
N GLU A 72 -8.84 5.37 12.38
CA GLU A 72 -7.95 5.29 11.24
C GLU A 72 -8.53 4.36 10.16
N PHE A 73 -8.63 4.88 8.93
CA PHE A 73 -8.88 4.10 7.73
C PHE A 73 -7.58 3.85 6.98
N ILE A 74 -7.29 2.60 6.66
CA ILE A 74 -6.01 2.19 6.09
C ILE A 74 -6.22 1.55 4.74
N TRP A 75 -5.83 2.24 3.67
CA TRP A 75 -5.76 1.63 2.35
C TRP A 75 -4.67 0.55 2.34
N CYS A 76 -5.08 -0.71 2.44
CA CYS A 76 -4.18 -1.85 2.56
C CYS A 76 -4.93 -3.15 2.34
N GLY A 77 -4.39 -4.03 1.52
CA GLY A 77 -4.97 -5.33 1.23
C GLY A 77 -3.98 -6.26 0.55
N TYR A 78 -4.48 -7.14 -0.30
CA TYR A 78 -3.65 -8.09 -1.05
C TYR A 78 -3.02 -7.52 -2.32
N GLY A 79 -3.41 -6.31 -2.71
CA GLY A 79 -2.84 -5.58 -3.84
C GLY A 79 -2.10 -4.30 -3.42
N GLU A 80 -1.76 -3.50 -4.42
CA GLU A 80 -1.27 -2.13 -4.25
C GLU A 80 -2.45 -1.16 -4.40
N PRO A 81 -2.88 -0.48 -3.32
CA PRO A 81 -4.09 0.33 -3.34
C PRO A 81 -4.07 1.45 -4.39
N THR A 82 -2.88 1.96 -4.74
CA THR A 82 -2.74 3.07 -5.69
C THR A 82 -3.13 2.71 -7.14
N PHE A 83 -3.38 1.45 -7.47
CA PHE A 83 -4.11 1.09 -8.69
C PHE A 83 -5.53 1.66 -8.74
N ARG A 84 -6.08 1.98 -7.56
CA ARG A 84 -7.42 2.54 -7.40
C ARG A 84 -7.35 3.99 -6.89
N LEU A 85 -6.42 4.78 -7.44
CA LEU A 85 -6.19 6.17 -7.05
C LEU A 85 -7.48 7.01 -7.14
N ASP A 86 -8.29 6.79 -8.17
CA ASP A 86 -9.55 7.55 -8.33
C ASP A 86 -10.53 7.23 -7.19
N LEU A 87 -10.67 5.96 -6.80
CA LEU A 87 -11.49 5.57 -5.66
C LEU A 87 -10.95 6.12 -4.33
N ILE A 88 -9.63 6.13 -4.13
CA ILE A 88 -8.99 6.75 -2.96
C ILE A 88 -9.37 8.23 -2.86
N LYS A 89 -9.29 8.97 -3.96
CA LYS A 89 -9.63 10.40 -4.03
C LYS A 89 -11.13 10.62 -3.82
N GLU A 90 -11.97 9.83 -4.45
CA GLU A 90 -13.42 9.91 -4.36
C GLU A 90 -13.91 9.67 -2.92
N ALA A 91 -13.33 8.68 -2.23
CA ALA A 91 -13.70 8.34 -0.85
C ALA A 91 -13.15 9.33 0.20
N ALA A 92 -12.09 10.08 -0.11
CA ALA A 92 -11.35 10.87 0.89
C ALA A 92 -12.22 11.88 1.63
N SER A 93 -13.05 12.65 0.92
CA SER A 93 -13.92 13.66 1.54
C SER A 93 -14.94 13.02 2.50
N TRP A 94 -15.54 11.91 2.08
CA TRP A 94 -16.47 11.16 2.90
C TRP A 94 -15.81 10.55 4.13
N LEU A 95 -14.64 9.90 4.01
CA LEU A 95 -13.91 9.35 5.15
C LEU A 95 -13.51 10.43 6.16
N ARG A 96 -13.02 11.60 5.69
CA ARG A 96 -12.62 12.72 6.56
C ARG A 96 -13.78 13.36 7.30
N SER A 97 -14.99 13.37 6.73
CA SER A 97 -16.16 13.94 7.40
C SER A 97 -16.50 13.28 8.74
N HIS A 98 -15.94 12.09 9.00
CA HIS A 98 -16.10 11.34 10.25
C HIS A 98 -14.92 11.51 11.22
N GLY A 99 -13.96 12.42 10.94
CA GLY A 99 -12.89 12.78 11.86
C GLY A 99 -11.75 11.77 12.01
N ALA A 100 -11.72 10.72 11.17
CA ALA A 100 -10.67 9.70 11.21
C ALA A 100 -9.47 10.07 10.34
N THR A 101 -8.28 9.59 10.72
CA THR A 101 -7.07 9.69 9.90
C THR A 101 -7.11 8.70 8.74
N ILE A 102 -6.65 9.11 7.57
CA ILE A 102 -6.55 8.26 6.39
C ILE A 102 -5.09 7.92 6.14
N ARG A 103 -4.74 6.64 6.20
CA ARG A 103 -3.40 6.15 5.91
C ARG A 103 -3.36 5.29 4.65
N LEU A 104 -2.29 5.42 3.88
CA LEU A 104 -1.96 4.55 2.77
C LEU A 104 -0.76 3.65 3.11
N ASN A 105 -0.93 2.33 3.02
CA ASN A 105 0.17 1.39 2.97
C ASN A 105 0.46 1.07 1.50
N THR A 106 1.65 1.40 1.01
CA THR A 106 2.00 1.29 -0.40
C THR A 106 3.39 0.69 -0.62
N ASN A 107 3.60 0.13 -1.80
CA ASN A 107 4.92 -0.27 -2.28
C ASN A 107 5.73 0.89 -2.90
N GLY A 108 5.16 2.10 -2.98
CA GLY A 108 5.82 3.29 -3.49
C GLY A 108 5.81 3.44 -5.01
N HIS A 109 5.06 2.64 -5.74
CA HIS A 109 5.04 2.67 -7.21
C HIS A 109 3.90 3.53 -7.81
N ALA A 110 3.24 4.36 -7.02
CA ALA A 110 2.08 5.12 -7.49
C ALA A 110 2.38 5.96 -8.73
N CYS A 111 3.47 6.74 -8.73
CA CYS A 111 3.86 7.54 -9.90
C CYS A 111 4.19 6.67 -11.12
N LEU A 112 4.82 5.53 -10.91
CA LEU A 112 5.13 4.56 -11.97
C LEU A 112 3.85 3.92 -12.54
N ILE A 113 2.89 3.53 -11.69
CA ILE A 113 1.60 2.94 -12.09
C ILE A 113 0.81 3.91 -12.98
N HIS A 114 0.81 5.21 -12.65
CA HIS A 114 0.04 6.22 -13.35
C HIS A 114 0.81 6.93 -14.48
N GLY A 115 2.14 6.68 -14.61
CA GLY A 115 2.99 7.32 -15.62
C GLY A 115 3.13 8.84 -15.43
N ARG A 116 2.84 9.36 -14.22
CA ARG A 116 2.88 10.78 -13.88
C ARG A 116 3.10 11.00 -12.39
N ASP A 117 3.41 12.22 -12.00
CA ASP A 117 3.46 12.59 -10.58
C ASP A 117 2.04 12.60 -9.97
N VAL A 118 1.83 11.77 -8.96
CA VAL A 118 0.54 11.67 -8.25
C VAL A 118 0.63 12.11 -6.79
N LEU A 119 1.81 12.48 -6.30
CA LEU A 119 2.00 12.90 -4.91
C LEU A 119 1.13 14.12 -4.53
N PRO A 120 1.00 15.18 -5.37
CA PRO A 120 0.18 16.33 -5.04
C PRO A 120 -1.30 16.00 -4.85
N GLU A 121 -1.86 15.10 -5.69
CA GLU A 121 -3.27 14.71 -5.58
C GLU A 121 -3.50 13.67 -4.49
N LEU A 122 -2.53 12.78 -4.28
CA LEU A 122 -2.60 11.76 -3.24
C LEU A 122 -2.57 12.39 -1.85
N SER A 123 -1.76 13.45 -1.64
CA SER A 123 -1.70 14.17 -0.36
C SER A 123 -2.98 14.92 0.00
N GLN A 124 -3.85 15.20 -0.98
CA GLN A 124 -5.18 15.73 -0.72
C GLN A 124 -6.17 14.67 -0.23
N ALA A 125 -5.87 13.38 -0.48
CA ALA A 125 -6.74 12.25 -0.17
C ALA A 125 -6.29 11.43 1.03
N VAL A 126 -5.02 11.53 1.44
CA VAL A 126 -4.37 10.70 2.46
C VAL A 126 -3.54 11.59 3.38
N ASP A 127 -3.58 11.33 4.68
CA ASP A 127 -2.85 12.10 5.68
C ASP A 127 -1.47 11.49 5.94
N ASP A 128 -1.41 10.14 6.04
CA ASP A 128 -0.21 9.38 6.38
C ASP A 128 0.13 8.34 5.31
N VAL A 129 1.43 8.11 5.11
CA VAL A 129 1.89 7.02 4.25
C VAL A 129 2.85 6.08 4.98
N SER A 130 2.66 4.77 4.75
CA SER A 130 3.61 3.73 5.15
C SER A 130 4.13 3.02 3.91
N ILE A 131 5.39 3.25 3.58
CA ILE A 131 6.03 2.79 2.35
C ILE A 131 6.86 1.54 2.63
N SER A 132 6.65 0.51 1.84
CA SER A 132 7.33 -0.79 1.96
C SER A 132 8.70 -0.74 1.29
N LEU A 133 9.72 -0.23 2.00
CA LEU A 133 11.11 -0.19 1.54
C LEU A 133 11.69 -1.60 1.35
N ASN A 134 11.48 -2.48 2.34
CA ASN A 134 11.76 -3.92 2.34
C ASN A 134 13.20 -4.37 2.09
N ALA A 135 14.14 -3.48 1.74
CA ALA A 135 15.53 -3.83 1.46
C ALA A 135 16.47 -2.63 1.61
N PRO A 136 17.77 -2.84 1.91
CA PRO A 136 18.75 -1.76 2.02
C PRO A 136 19.27 -1.25 0.67
N ASN A 137 19.07 -1.99 -0.43
CA ASN A 137 19.58 -1.65 -1.76
C ASN A 137 18.75 -2.31 -2.87
N CYS A 138 18.98 -1.85 -4.10
CA CYS A 138 18.27 -2.30 -5.30
C CYS A 138 18.38 -3.81 -5.52
N GLN A 139 19.58 -4.40 -5.42
CA GLN A 139 19.79 -5.82 -5.66
C GLN A 139 18.95 -6.68 -4.71
N ARG A 140 18.97 -6.33 -3.43
CA ARG A 140 18.20 -7.05 -2.40
C ARG A 140 16.69 -6.84 -2.55
N TYR A 141 16.28 -5.63 -2.94
CA TYR A 141 14.88 -5.33 -3.27
C TYR A 141 14.36 -6.22 -4.39
N LEU A 142 15.09 -6.34 -5.50
CA LEU A 142 14.70 -7.16 -6.64
C LEU A 142 14.58 -8.65 -6.27
N GLN A 143 15.45 -9.15 -5.40
CA GLN A 143 15.38 -10.53 -4.88
C GLN A 143 14.12 -10.77 -4.05
N LEU A 144 13.76 -9.83 -3.18
CA LEU A 144 12.68 -9.98 -2.21
C LEU A 144 11.32 -9.58 -2.79
N CYS A 145 11.24 -8.42 -3.44
CA CYS A 145 9.98 -7.84 -3.91
C CYS A 145 9.56 -8.36 -5.29
N ARG A 146 10.52 -8.80 -6.12
CA ARG A 146 10.26 -9.47 -7.43
C ARG A 146 9.26 -8.68 -8.27
N PRO A 147 9.65 -7.51 -8.83
CA PRO A 147 8.75 -6.71 -9.64
C PRO A 147 8.07 -7.52 -10.73
N ASP A 148 6.75 -7.34 -10.84
CA ASP A 148 5.90 -8.02 -11.82
C ASP A 148 5.72 -7.15 -13.07
N LEU A 149 6.57 -7.40 -14.05
CA LEU A 149 6.57 -6.66 -15.31
C LEU A 149 5.26 -6.88 -16.11
N ASP A 150 4.57 -7.99 -15.91
CA ASP A 150 3.34 -8.30 -16.63
C ASP A 150 2.14 -7.53 -16.06
N SER A 151 2.20 -7.17 -14.78
CA SER A 151 1.18 -6.34 -14.11
C SER A 151 1.38 -4.84 -14.32
N PHE A 152 2.42 -4.43 -15.07
CA PHE A 152 2.72 -3.02 -15.28
C PHE A 152 1.86 -2.41 -16.39
N PRO A 153 1.01 -1.37 -16.10
CA PRO A 153 0.00 -0.89 -17.05
C PRO A 153 0.57 -0.22 -18.32
N HIS A 154 1.80 0.30 -18.26
CA HIS A 154 2.43 1.05 -19.36
C HIS A 154 3.46 0.24 -20.15
N ARG A 155 3.40 -1.08 -20.10
CA ARG A 155 4.29 -1.95 -20.88
C ARG A 155 4.00 -1.79 -22.38
N LYS A 156 4.75 -0.94 -23.05
CA LYS A 156 4.77 -0.81 -24.52
C LYS A 156 5.88 -1.72 -25.08
N GLY A 157 5.61 -2.99 -25.28
CA GLY A 157 6.38 -3.93 -26.10
C GLY A 157 7.92 -3.80 -26.07
N GLY A 158 8.56 -3.83 -24.91
CA GLY A 158 10.01 -3.72 -24.75
C GLY A 158 10.50 -4.36 -23.45
N SER A 159 11.82 -4.56 -23.32
CA SER A 159 12.42 -4.96 -22.04
C SER A 159 12.39 -3.75 -21.09
N ILE A 160 11.70 -3.90 -19.94
CA ILE A 160 11.72 -2.92 -18.87
C ILE A 160 12.85 -3.31 -17.91
N ASP A 161 13.73 -2.36 -17.59
CA ASP A 161 14.71 -2.56 -16.52
C ASP A 161 13.97 -2.64 -15.17
N SER A 162 14.10 -3.75 -14.48
CA SER A 162 13.47 -3.95 -13.17
C SER A 162 13.97 -2.97 -12.10
N ARG A 163 15.11 -2.33 -12.30
CA ARG A 163 15.60 -1.24 -11.42
C ARG A 163 14.63 -0.07 -11.36
N LEU A 164 13.87 0.17 -12.41
CA LEU A 164 12.84 1.22 -12.44
C LEU A 164 11.87 1.16 -11.26
N PHE A 165 11.56 -0.03 -10.78
CA PHE A 165 10.68 -0.22 -9.61
C PHE A 165 11.35 0.21 -8.30
N TRP A 166 12.63 -0.10 -8.13
CA TRP A 166 13.42 0.40 -7.01
C TRP A 166 13.54 1.92 -7.05
N ASP A 167 13.92 2.47 -8.19
CA ASP A 167 14.13 3.91 -8.35
C ASP A 167 12.83 4.68 -8.12
N SER A 168 11.70 4.17 -8.62
CA SER A 168 10.37 4.76 -8.39
C SER A 168 9.98 4.74 -6.92
N MET A 169 10.22 3.63 -6.21
CA MET A 169 9.94 3.53 -4.77
C MET A 169 10.83 4.48 -3.98
N ILE A 170 12.11 4.60 -4.30
CA ILE A 170 13.03 5.52 -3.64
C ILE A 170 12.64 6.98 -3.90
N ASP A 171 12.29 7.35 -5.13
CA ASP A 171 11.80 8.70 -5.45
C ASP A 171 10.53 9.04 -4.67
N PHE A 172 9.57 8.10 -4.65
CA PHE A 172 8.33 8.27 -3.88
C PHE A 172 8.62 8.44 -2.38
N LEU A 173 9.50 7.61 -1.81
CA LEU A 173 9.89 7.66 -0.41
C LEU A 173 10.59 8.98 -0.05
N ALA A 174 11.55 9.44 -0.87
CA ALA A 174 12.32 10.67 -0.63
C ALA A 174 11.46 11.94 -0.70
N ARG A 175 10.41 11.92 -1.53
CA ARG A 175 9.53 13.07 -1.72
C ARG A 175 8.37 13.10 -0.73
N SER A 176 7.94 11.95 -0.23
CA SER A 176 6.78 11.80 0.65
C SER A 176 6.78 12.71 1.89
N PRO A 177 7.91 12.98 2.58
CA PRO A 177 7.93 13.88 3.75
C PRO A 177 7.50 15.34 3.48
N ARG A 178 7.44 15.74 2.19
CA ARG A 178 7.00 17.08 1.79
C ARG A 178 5.49 17.16 1.53
N TYR A 179 4.82 16.00 1.45
CA TYR A 179 3.42 15.91 1.03
C TYR A 179 2.49 15.37 2.10
N PHE A 180 2.99 14.53 3.01
CA PHE A 180 2.18 13.84 4.01
C PHE A 180 2.59 14.25 5.42
N GLU A 181 1.62 14.26 6.33
CA GLU A 181 1.86 14.62 7.74
C GLU A 181 2.82 13.63 8.40
N ARG A 182 2.65 12.34 8.12
CA ARG A 182 3.54 11.29 8.60
C ARG A 182 3.98 10.39 7.46
N THR A 183 5.29 10.22 7.36
CA THR A 183 5.91 9.28 6.41
C THR A 183 6.67 8.21 7.19
N GLN A 184 6.31 6.95 6.96
CA GLN A 184 6.95 5.79 7.55
C GLN A 184 7.55 4.91 6.46
N ALA A 185 8.80 4.49 6.63
CA ALA A 185 9.37 3.38 5.89
C ALA A 185 9.25 2.08 6.69
N SER A 186 9.03 0.96 6.02
CA SER A 186 8.94 -0.33 6.69
C SER A 186 9.68 -1.45 5.96
N VAL A 187 10.15 -2.43 6.73
CA VAL A 187 10.76 -3.67 6.23
C VAL A 187 10.12 -4.89 6.89
N VAL A 188 10.23 -6.04 6.23
CA VAL A 188 9.81 -7.34 6.78
C VAL A 188 11.01 -7.99 7.45
N GLY A 189 11.06 -7.94 8.80
CA GLY A 189 12.26 -8.25 9.58
C GLY A 189 12.79 -9.69 9.41
N TYR A 190 11.90 -10.69 9.34
CA TYR A 190 12.34 -12.10 9.18
C TYR A 190 12.96 -12.41 7.80
N MET A 191 12.93 -11.45 6.86
CA MET A 191 13.56 -11.58 5.54
C MET A 191 14.96 -10.97 5.46
N LEU A 192 15.38 -10.27 6.49
CA LEU A 192 16.60 -9.47 6.53
C LEU A 192 17.47 -9.84 7.73
N SER A 193 18.79 -9.70 7.58
CA SER A 193 19.69 -9.71 8.72
C SER A 193 19.54 -8.41 9.54
N ILE A 194 20.06 -8.40 10.76
CA ILE A 194 20.08 -7.20 11.61
C ILE A 194 20.82 -6.06 10.89
N GLU A 195 21.95 -6.37 10.26
CA GLU A 195 22.74 -5.40 9.49
C GLU A 195 21.94 -4.82 8.30
N GLU A 196 21.22 -5.67 7.55
CA GLU A 196 20.33 -5.20 6.44
C GLU A 196 19.20 -4.32 6.97
N ILE A 197 18.66 -4.60 8.16
CA ILE A 197 17.65 -3.75 8.81
C ILE A 197 18.23 -2.39 9.16
N ASP A 198 19.43 -2.34 9.75
CA ASP A 198 20.11 -1.10 10.13
C ASP A 198 20.49 -0.26 8.90
N GLN A 199 20.95 -0.89 7.84
CA GLN A 199 21.21 -0.24 6.55
C GLN A 199 19.93 0.34 5.94
N SER A 200 18.81 -0.41 5.98
CA SER A 200 17.51 0.05 5.50
C SER A 200 17.00 1.24 6.30
N LYS A 201 17.19 1.22 7.62
CA LYS A 201 16.84 2.34 8.51
C LYS A 201 17.69 3.57 8.20
N SER A 202 18.99 3.40 8.03
CA SER A 202 19.90 4.49 7.68
C SER A 202 19.55 5.12 6.32
N LEU A 203 19.21 4.30 5.32
CA LEU A 203 18.71 4.76 4.03
C LEU A 203 17.42 5.57 4.18
N ALA A 204 16.43 5.07 4.93
CA ALA A 204 15.18 5.79 5.14
C ALA A 204 15.41 7.17 5.80
N ILE A 205 16.26 7.23 6.83
CA ILE A 205 16.63 8.48 7.50
C ILE A 205 17.32 9.46 6.54
N SER A 206 18.25 8.99 5.71
CA SER A 206 18.95 9.82 4.71
C SER A 206 18.01 10.43 3.67
N LEU A 207 16.85 9.82 3.44
CA LEU A 207 15.78 10.29 2.57
C LEU A 207 14.76 11.21 3.28
N GLY A 208 15.02 11.57 4.55
CA GLY A 208 14.16 12.47 5.32
C GLY A 208 12.97 11.80 6.01
N VAL A 209 12.88 10.47 6.00
CA VAL A 209 11.81 9.73 6.67
C VAL A 209 12.05 9.68 8.16
N THR A 210 11.04 10.06 8.95
CA THR A 210 11.14 10.19 10.41
C THR A 210 10.73 8.94 11.17
N GLN A 211 9.99 8.03 10.54
CA GLN A 211 9.52 6.80 11.17
C GLN A 211 9.98 5.56 10.39
N PHE A 212 10.54 4.61 11.11
CA PHE A 212 10.96 3.33 10.55
C PHE A 212 10.35 2.17 11.36
N ARG A 213 9.79 1.19 10.67
CA ARG A 213 9.12 0.05 11.29
C ARG A 213 9.65 -1.27 10.75
N VAL A 214 9.97 -2.18 11.65
CA VAL A 214 10.21 -3.61 11.36
C VAL A 214 8.90 -4.37 11.62
N ARG A 215 8.44 -5.11 10.62
CA ARG A 215 7.20 -5.90 10.66
C ARG A 215 7.51 -7.38 10.78
#